data_11fc06bd4a7fd896e8513f70673b4baf
#
_entry.id   11fc06bd4a7fd896e8513f70673b4baf
#
_cell.length_a   1.000
_cell.length_b   1.000
_cell.length_c   1.000
_cell.angle_alpha   90.00
_cell.angle_beta   90.00
_cell.angle_gamma   90.00
#
_symmetry.space_group_name_H-M   'P 1'
#
loop_
_entity.id
_entity.type
_entity.pdbx_description
1 polymer ?
#
loop_
_entity_poly.entity_id
_entity_poly.type
_entity_poly.pdbx_seq_one_letter_code
_entity_poly.pdbx_strand_id
1 'polypeptide(L)'
;MARRTIGDIEKIWTHVEGGKKLSDRAVGIGPVGIGLDGLLTWVPVVGTVYSVGAAGWLLVQAARAKASPGTVARMLGYLGLDSVTTVIGEVPFLDFVPSVVDVLFPGHLLAAKALQKDIETTHWVEASEREARASGEHERHLAEMRRKGGLRRVVYLHD
;
A
#
# COMPACT_ATOMS: atom_id res chain seq x y z
N MET A 1 -5.25 12.65 23.09
CA MET A 1 -4.97 12.15 21.71
C MET A 1 -6.22 12.32 20.86
N ALA A 2 -6.11 12.85 19.64
CA ALA A 2 -7.28 12.96 18.76
C ALA A 2 -7.80 11.56 18.40
N ARG A 3 -9.12 11.37 18.51
CA ARG A 3 -9.76 10.11 18.13
C ARG A 3 -9.68 9.93 16.63
N ARG A 4 -9.30 8.75 16.17
CA ARG A 4 -9.25 8.39 14.77
C ARG A 4 -10.66 8.30 14.19
N THR A 5 -10.84 8.82 12.97
CA THR A 5 -12.13 8.83 12.27
C THR A 5 -12.06 8.02 10.97
N ILE A 6 -13.21 7.67 10.41
CA ILE A 6 -13.31 7.07 9.07
C ILE A 6 -12.71 8.03 8.03
N GLY A 7 -12.90 9.34 8.19
CA GLY A 7 -12.28 10.34 7.32
C GLY A 7 -10.74 10.30 7.32
N ASP A 8 -10.10 9.87 8.41
CA ASP A 8 -8.65 9.68 8.44
C ASP A 8 -8.22 8.45 7.63
N ILE A 9 -9.05 7.40 7.60
CA ILE A 9 -8.83 6.22 6.75
C ILE A 9 -9.01 6.57 5.26
N GLU A 10 -10.02 7.36 4.92
CA GLU A 10 -10.24 7.85 3.55
C GLU A 10 -9.08 8.71 3.05
N LYS A 11 -8.50 9.56 3.92
CA LYS A 11 -7.29 10.32 3.59
C LYS A 11 -6.10 9.39 3.30
N ILE A 12 -5.92 8.32 4.09
CA ILE A 12 -4.86 7.34 3.82
C ILE A 12 -5.07 6.72 2.43
N TRP A 13 -6.29 6.28 2.12
CA TRP A 13 -6.62 5.74 0.80
C TRP A 13 -6.31 6.72 -0.33
N THR A 14 -6.72 7.99 -0.17
CA THR A 14 -6.48 9.06 -1.14
C THR A 14 -4.98 9.36 -1.32
N HIS A 15 -4.20 9.36 -0.25
CA HIS A 15 -2.75 9.57 -0.33
C HIS A 15 -2.05 8.41 -1.06
N VAL A 16 -2.47 7.15 -0.80
CA VAL A 16 -1.95 5.98 -1.50
C VAL A 16 -2.31 6.03 -2.99
N GLU A 17 -3.53 6.45 -3.33
CA GLU A 17 -3.97 6.65 -4.72
C GLU A 17 -3.17 7.77 -5.42
N GLY A 18 -2.91 8.87 -4.71
CA GLY A 18 -2.06 9.96 -5.21
C GLY A 18 -0.64 9.49 -5.51
N GLY A 19 -0.06 8.70 -4.63
CA GLY A 19 1.26 8.09 -4.83
C GLY A 19 1.31 7.19 -6.07
N LYS A 20 0.28 6.35 -6.27
CA LYS A 20 0.14 5.54 -7.50
C LYS A 20 0.13 6.39 -8.76
N LYS A 21 -0.73 7.43 -8.80
CA LYS A 21 -0.84 8.33 -9.96
C LYS A 21 0.46 9.07 -10.28
N LEU A 22 1.26 9.40 -9.27
CA LEU A 22 2.58 9.99 -9.47
C LEU A 22 3.54 8.99 -10.11
N SER A 23 3.55 7.74 -9.65
CA SER A 23 4.34 6.65 -10.25
C SER A 23 3.90 6.36 -11.69
N ASP A 24 2.58 6.25 -11.95
CA ASP A 24 2.04 6.00 -13.29
C ASP A 24 2.35 7.14 -14.27
N ARG A 25 2.34 8.40 -13.82
CA ARG A 25 2.69 9.56 -14.65
C ARG A 25 4.19 9.69 -14.92
N ALA A 26 5.02 9.23 -14.01
CA ALA A 26 6.47 9.20 -14.23
C ALA A 26 6.84 8.19 -15.35
N VAL A 27 6.04 7.16 -15.57
CA VAL A 27 6.21 6.15 -16.63
C VAL A 27 5.61 6.56 -17.98
N GLY A 28 4.72 7.58 -18.03
CA GLY A 28 3.83 7.85 -19.16
C GLY A 28 3.88 9.22 -19.83
N ILE A 29 4.98 9.99 -19.79
CA ILE A 29 5.04 11.29 -20.46
C ILE A 29 5.85 11.24 -21.76
N GLY A 30 5.16 10.98 -22.88
CA GLY A 30 5.57 11.31 -24.24
C GLY A 30 6.38 10.25 -24.99
N PRO A 31 6.57 10.43 -26.33
CA PRO A 31 7.23 9.46 -27.21
C PRO A 31 8.75 9.34 -27.00
N VAL A 32 9.29 10.06 -26.03
CA VAL A 32 10.69 9.95 -25.57
C VAL A 32 10.63 9.98 -24.04
N GLY A 33 10.46 8.79 -23.45
CA GLY A 33 10.32 8.61 -22.01
C GLY A 33 11.60 8.91 -21.22
N ILE A 34 11.98 10.17 -21.13
CA ILE A 34 12.92 10.65 -20.12
C ILE A 34 12.05 11.23 -19.00
N GLY A 35 11.41 10.35 -18.24
CA GLY A 35 10.77 10.71 -16.99
C GLY A 35 11.82 10.93 -15.88
N LEU A 36 11.39 11.46 -14.75
CA LEU A 36 12.19 11.57 -13.52
C LEU A 36 12.91 10.25 -13.19
N ASP A 37 12.36 9.12 -13.58
CA ASP A 37 12.93 7.79 -13.44
C ASP A 37 14.24 7.64 -14.29
N GLY A 38 14.28 8.16 -15.50
CA GLY A 38 15.49 8.19 -16.33
C GLY A 38 16.58 9.09 -15.77
N LEU A 39 16.23 10.16 -15.05
CA LEU A 39 17.18 11.02 -14.33
C LEU A 39 17.65 10.37 -13.03
N LEU A 40 16.79 9.59 -12.36
CA LEU A 40 17.10 8.90 -11.12
C LEU A 40 17.94 7.62 -11.34
N THR A 41 17.82 6.96 -12.51
CA THR A 41 18.65 5.80 -12.88
C THR A 41 20.11 6.16 -13.13
N TRP A 42 20.42 7.43 -13.40
CA TRP A 42 21.81 7.90 -13.54
C TRP A 42 22.58 7.99 -12.21
N VAL A 43 21.86 7.92 -11.09
CA VAL A 43 22.47 7.89 -9.75
C VAL A 43 21.92 6.69 -8.97
N PRO A 44 22.58 5.53 -9.01
CA PRO A 44 22.10 4.29 -8.39
C PRO A 44 21.65 4.43 -6.94
N VAL A 45 22.36 5.25 -6.17
CA VAL A 45 22.05 5.54 -4.75
C VAL A 45 20.69 6.23 -4.58
N VAL A 46 20.30 7.13 -5.51
CA VAL A 46 19.05 7.90 -5.41
C VAL A 46 17.86 7.01 -5.68
N GLY A 47 17.94 6.09 -6.64
CA GLY A 47 16.90 5.10 -6.91
C GLY A 47 16.61 4.19 -5.70
N THR A 48 17.66 3.67 -5.08
CA THR A 48 17.54 2.81 -3.89
C THR A 48 16.94 3.58 -2.70
N VAL A 49 17.39 4.80 -2.43
CA VAL A 49 16.84 5.63 -1.34
C VAL A 49 15.37 5.94 -1.58
N TYR A 50 14.98 6.23 -2.83
CA TYR A 50 13.60 6.47 -3.20
C TYR A 50 12.72 5.22 -3.00
N SER A 51 13.16 4.05 -3.49
CA SER A 51 12.45 2.78 -3.33
C SER A 51 12.25 2.41 -1.86
N VAL A 52 13.31 2.47 -1.06
CA VAL A 52 13.23 2.20 0.38
C VAL A 52 12.31 3.20 1.09
N GLY A 53 12.40 4.48 0.73
CA GLY A 53 11.54 5.52 1.27
C GLY A 53 10.06 5.31 0.93
N ALA A 54 9.75 4.98 -0.32
CA ALA A 54 8.39 4.70 -0.78
C ALA A 54 7.83 3.42 -0.13
N ALA A 55 8.63 2.37 -0.02
CA ALA A 55 8.25 1.13 0.67
C ALA A 55 7.96 1.40 2.16
N GLY A 56 8.85 2.10 2.85
CA GLY A 56 8.67 2.48 4.25
C GLY A 56 7.42 3.32 4.46
N TRP A 57 7.17 4.31 3.58
CA TRP A 57 5.97 5.12 3.62
C TRP A 57 4.69 4.29 3.47
N LEU A 58 4.63 3.34 2.52
CA LEU A 58 3.50 2.44 2.34
C LEU A 58 3.24 1.57 3.58
N LEU A 59 4.29 1.05 4.21
CA LEU A 59 4.16 0.27 5.44
C LEU A 59 3.66 1.12 6.62
N VAL A 60 4.11 2.38 6.72
CA VAL A 60 3.57 3.34 7.70
C VAL A 60 2.08 3.60 7.44
N GLN A 61 1.66 3.77 6.18
CA GLN A 61 0.24 3.93 5.86
C GLN A 61 -0.57 2.65 6.21
N ALA A 62 -0.01 1.46 5.97
CA ALA A 62 -0.63 0.20 6.36
C ALA A 62 -0.83 0.08 7.88
N ALA A 63 0.18 0.45 8.67
CA ALA A 63 0.08 0.48 10.13
C ALA A 63 -0.95 1.52 10.60
N ARG A 64 -0.96 2.72 10.00
CA ARG A 64 -1.95 3.76 10.29
C ARG A 64 -3.37 3.35 9.91
N ALA A 65 -3.55 2.59 8.85
CA ALA A 65 -4.83 2.03 8.44
C ALA A 65 -5.21 0.77 9.22
N LYS A 66 -4.49 0.35 10.27
CA LYS A 66 -4.72 -0.92 10.96
C LYS A 66 -4.92 -2.08 9.95
N ALA A 67 -4.07 -2.13 8.90
CA ALA A 67 -4.15 -3.13 7.84
C ALA A 67 -4.05 -4.56 8.42
N SER A 68 -4.73 -5.52 7.78
CA SER A 68 -4.70 -6.91 8.24
C SER A 68 -3.28 -7.49 8.15
N PRO A 69 -2.89 -8.39 9.06
CA PRO A 69 -1.57 -9.04 9.00
C PRO A 69 -1.31 -9.72 7.65
N GLY A 70 -2.34 -10.32 7.05
CA GLY A 70 -2.23 -10.94 5.73
C GLY A 70 -1.98 -9.93 4.61
N THR A 71 -2.52 -8.73 4.72
CA THR A 71 -2.24 -7.63 3.78
C THR A 71 -0.82 -7.11 3.96
N VAL A 72 -0.38 -6.89 5.20
CA VAL A 72 1.00 -6.48 5.49
C VAL A 72 2.00 -7.51 4.96
N ALA A 73 1.76 -8.80 5.19
CA ALA A 73 2.61 -9.89 4.68
C ALA A 73 2.70 -9.88 3.13
N ARG A 74 1.57 -9.66 2.43
CA ARG A 74 1.56 -9.51 0.97
C ARG A 74 2.34 -8.28 0.50
N MET A 75 2.15 -7.15 1.17
CA MET A 75 2.88 -5.91 0.87
C MET A 75 4.39 -6.13 1.02
N LEU A 76 4.83 -6.76 2.11
CA LEU A 76 6.23 -7.11 2.32
C LEU A 76 6.76 -8.04 1.23
N GLY A 77 5.96 -9.03 0.79
CA GLY A 77 6.30 -9.91 -0.32
C GLY A 77 6.51 -9.13 -1.63
N TYR A 78 5.59 -8.25 -1.99
CA TYR A 78 5.72 -7.44 -3.21
C TYR A 78 6.89 -6.46 -3.15
N LEU A 79 7.09 -5.78 -2.03
CA LEU A 79 8.20 -4.83 -1.84
C LEU A 79 9.55 -5.56 -1.75
N GLY A 80 9.58 -6.77 -1.16
CA GLY A 80 10.77 -7.60 -1.07
C GLY A 80 11.21 -8.13 -2.44
N LEU A 81 10.28 -8.57 -3.28
CA LEU A 81 10.58 -8.99 -4.65
C LEU A 81 11.15 -7.83 -5.48
N ASP A 82 10.57 -6.65 -5.36
CA ASP A 82 11.04 -5.42 -6.00
C ASP A 82 12.50 -5.09 -5.58
N SER A 83 12.81 -5.24 -4.30
CA SER A 83 14.17 -5.01 -3.77
C SER A 83 15.19 -6.05 -4.24
N VAL A 84 14.78 -7.31 -4.38
CA VAL A 84 15.67 -8.40 -4.85
C VAL A 84 16.02 -8.21 -6.32
N THR A 85 15.07 -7.79 -7.16
CA THR A 85 15.31 -7.51 -8.58
C THR A 85 16.30 -6.36 -8.76
N THR A 86 16.21 -5.32 -7.92
CA THR A 86 17.15 -4.20 -7.94
C THR A 86 18.58 -4.65 -7.61
N VAL A 87 18.76 -5.52 -6.62
CA VAL A 87 20.09 -6.04 -6.24
C VAL A 87 20.68 -6.96 -7.30
N ILE A 88 19.87 -7.79 -7.96
CA ILE A 88 20.32 -8.68 -9.05
C ILE A 88 20.75 -7.86 -10.28
N GLY A 89 20.16 -6.69 -10.53
CA GLY A 89 20.52 -5.78 -11.62
C GLY A 89 21.90 -5.14 -11.50
N GLU A 90 22.51 -5.17 -10.32
CA GLU A 90 23.89 -4.69 -10.13
C GLU A 90 24.94 -5.72 -10.58
N VAL A 91 24.53 -6.94 -11.00
CA VAL A 91 25.47 -7.96 -11.52
C VAL A 91 25.72 -7.67 -13.00
N PRO A 92 26.96 -7.29 -13.41
CA PRO A 92 27.29 -7.07 -14.82
C PRO A 92 27.09 -8.36 -15.59
N PHE A 93 26.20 -8.44 -16.48
CA PHE A 93 25.71 -9.53 -17.36
C PHE A 93 24.19 -9.74 -17.30
N LEU A 94 23.48 -9.18 -16.28
CA LEU A 94 22.05 -9.32 -16.11
C LEU A 94 21.32 -7.97 -16.27
N ASP A 95 21.98 -6.93 -16.80
CA ASP A 95 21.43 -5.57 -16.97
C ASP A 95 20.11 -5.51 -17.78
N PHE A 96 19.83 -6.55 -18.56
CA PHE A 96 18.62 -6.62 -19.37
C PHE A 96 17.42 -7.24 -18.62
N VAL A 97 17.68 -8.09 -17.62
CA VAL A 97 16.64 -8.82 -16.90
C VAL A 97 15.86 -7.94 -15.91
N PRO A 98 16.50 -7.04 -15.13
CA PRO A 98 15.80 -6.20 -14.16
C PRO A 98 14.79 -5.26 -14.80
N SER A 99 15.14 -4.60 -15.92
CA SER A 99 14.25 -3.67 -16.59
C SER A 99 12.93 -4.32 -17.08
N VAL A 100 12.99 -5.58 -17.48
CA VAL A 100 11.79 -6.33 -17.89
C VAL A 100 10.97 -6.75 -16.66
N VAL A 101 11.62 -7.14 -15.56
CA VAL A 101 10.93 -7.54 -14.33
C VAL A 101 10.30 -6.33 -13.64
N ASP A 102 10.96 -5.18 -13.58
CA ASP A 102 10.41 -3.94 -13.01
C ASP A 102 9.19 -3.43 -13.77
N VAL A 103 9.17 -3.60 -15.10
CA VAL A 103 8.01 -3.26 -15.93
C VAL A 103 6.86 -4.27 -15.73
N LEU A 104 7.18 -5.56 -15.52
CA LEU A 104 6.19 -6.62 -15.37
C LEU A 104 5.63 -6.75 -13.94
N PHE A 105 6.41 -6.36 -12.91
CA PHE A 105 6.05 -6.50 -11.51
C PHE A 105 6.36 -5.24 -10.70
N PRO A 106 5.56 -4.18 -10.83
CA PRO A 106 5.73 -2.98 -10.02
C PRO A 106 5.33 -3.25 -8.56
N GLY A 107 6.27 -3.73 -7.75
CA GLY A 107 6.04 -4.16 -6.37
C GLY A 107 5.35 -3.10 -5.51
N HIS A 108 5.72 -1.84 -5.67
CA HIS A 108 5.08 -0.71 -4.98
C HIS A 108 3.61 -0.52 -5.37
N LEU A 109 3.27 -0.67 -6.66
CA LEU A 109 1.88 -0.59 -7.13
C LEU A 109 1.04 -1.74 -6.60
N LEU A 110 1.59 -2.96 -6.57
CA LEU A 110 0.91 -4.13 -6.02
C LEU A 110 0.71 -4.01 -4.51
N ALA A 111 1.70 -3.51 -3.79
CA ALA A 111 1.59 -3.22 -2.36
C ALA A 111 0.53 -2.15 -2.07
N ALA A 112 0.52 -1.05 -2.84
CA ALA A 112 -0.48 0.01 -2.73
C ALA A 112 -1.89 -0.52 -3.01
N LYS A 113 -2.10 -1.32 -4.08
CA LYS A 113 -3.37 -1.97 -4.40
C LYS A 113 -3.83 -2.93 -3.31
N ALA A 114 -2.90 -3.69 -2.71
CA ALA A 114 -3.21 -4.59 -1.60
C ALA A 114 -3.73 -3.83 -0.38
N LEU A 115 -3.09 -2.71 -0.02
CA LEU A 115 -3.53 -1.84 1.06
C LEU A 115 -4.90 -1.21 0.77
N GLN A 116 -5.10 -0.65 -0.42
CA GLN A 116 -6.38 -0.06 -0.82
C GLN A 116 -7.50 -1.11 -0.76
N LYS A 117 -7.26 -2.31 -1.26
CA LYS A 117 -8.23 -3.41 -1.21
C LYS A 117 -8.58 -3.82 0.21
N ASP A 118 -7.60 -3.83 1.13
CA ASP A 118 -7.85 -4.11 2.54
C ASP A 118 -8.73 -3.03 3.18
N ILE A 119 -8.46 -1.75 2.89
CA ILE A 119 -9.28 -0.62 3.36
C ILE A 119 -10.72 -0.73 2.84
N GLU A 120 -10.91 -0.96 1.55
CA GLU A 120 -12.22 -1.09 0.89
C GLU A 120 -13.04 -2.28 1.39
N THR A 121 -12.37 -3.37 1.80
CA THR A 121 -13.04 -4.59 2.28
C THR A 121 -13.14 -4.66 3.80
N THR A 122 -12.91 -3.55 4.50
CA THR A 122 -13.01 -3.43 5.96
C THR A 122 -14.26 -2.64 6.33
N HIS A 123 -15.03 -3.16 7.29
CA HIS A 123 -16.11 -2.41 7.94
C HIS A 123 -15.52 -1.59 9.10
N TRP A 124 -15.47 -0.27 8.92
CA TRP A 124 -14.88 0.66 9.88
C TRP A 124 -15.91 1.12 10.89
N VAL A 125 -15.54 1.14 12.17
CA VAL A 125 -16.40 1.57 13.28
C VAL A 125 -15.67 2.60 14.14
N GLU A 126 -16.26 3.78 14.29
CA GLU A 126 -15.76 4.86 15.15
C GLU A 126 -16.18 4.66 16.60
N ALA A 127 -15.83 3.53 17.17
CA ALA A 127 -16.08 3.18 18.55
C ALA A 127 -14.93 2.36 19.12
N SER A 128 -14.99 2.08 20.42
CA SER A 128 -14.14 1.10 21.09
C SER A 128 -14.69 -0.31 20.88
N GLU A 129 -13.83 -1.26 20.55
CA GLU A 129 -14.23 -2.67 20.44
C GLU A 129 -14.77 -3.20 21.77
N ARG A 130 -14.15 -2.79 22.88
CA ARG A 130 -14.57 -3.19 24.23
C ARG A 130 -16.00 -2.74 24.53
N GLU A 131 -16.33 -1.48 24.20
CA GLU A 131 -17.67 -0.93 24.42
C GLU A 131 -18.70 -1.59 23.51
N ALA A 132 -18.37 -1.79 22.23
CA ALA A 132 -19.25 -2.45 21.27
C ALA A 132 -19.55 -3.91 21.66
N ARG A 133 -18.57 -4.63 22.21
CA ARG A 133 -18.79 -5.99 22.75
C ARG A 133 -19.67 -5.99 24.00
N ALA A 134 -19.43 -5.04 24.92
CA ALA A 134 -20.21 -4.93 26.15
C ALA A 134 -21.67 -4.55 25.90
N SER A 135 -21.96 -3.73 24.89
CA SER A 135 -23.32 -3.28 24.54
C SER A 135 -24.05 -4.23 23.56
N GLY A 136 -23.37 -5.26 23.02
CA GLY A 136 -23.93 -6.14 21.98
C GLY A 136 -23.91 -5.52 20.56
N GLU A 137 -23.37 -4.31 20.39
CA GLU A 137 -23.25 -3.68 19.08
C GLU A 137 -22.30 -4.40 18.14
N HIS A 138 -21.35 -5.13 18.68
CA HIS A 138 -20.43 -5.93 17.90
C HIS A 138 -21.15 -6.91 16.96
N GLU A 139 -22.15 -7.61 17.45
CA GLU A 139 -22.96 -8.55 16.64
C GLU A 139 -23.74 -7.83 15.53
N ARG A 140 -24.20 -6.62 15.79
CA ARG A 140 -24.87 -5.78 14.77
C ARG A 140 -23.90 -5.39 13.64
N HIS A 141 -22.68 -5.00 13.99
CA HIS A 141 -21.65 -4.69 12.99
C HIS A 141 -21.24 -5.91 12.16
N LEU A 142 -21.15 -7.09 12.79
CA LEU A 142 -20.91 -8.34 12.06
C LEU A 142 -22.06 -8.69 11.11
N ALA A 143 -23.31 -8.52 11.55
CA ALA A 143 -24.48 -8.74 10.71
C ALA A 143 -24.53 -7.77 9.54
N GLU A 144 -24.24 -6.48 9.77
CA GLU A 144 -24.17 -5.46 8.74
C GLU A 144 -23.06 -5.75 7.72
N MET A 145 -21.87 -6.13 8.17
CA MET A 145 -20.75 -6.54 7.32
C MET A 145 -21.17 -7.69 6.38
N ARG A 146 -21.84 -8.71 6.94
CA ARG A 146 -22.35 -9.86 6.14
C ARG A 146 -23.41 -9.43 5.13
N ARG A 147 -24.32 -8.54 5.53
CA ARG A 147 -25.39 -8.03 4.67
C ARG A 147 -24.87 -7.21 3.49
N LYS A 148 -23.86 -6.38 3.71
CA LYS A 148 -23.26 -5.54 2.64
C LYS A 148 -22.54 -6.36 1.60
N GLY A 149 -22.06 -7.55 1.94
CA GLY A 149 -21.21 -8.37 1.05
C GLY A 149 -19.87 -7.71 0.73
N GLY A 150 -18.90 -8.49 0.32
CA GLY A 150 -17.57 -7.98 -0.06
C GLY A 150 -16.68 -7.52 1.10
N LEU A 151 -17.24 -7.22 2.27
CA LEU A 151 -16.48 -6.88 3.46
C LEU A 151 -15.93 -8.15 4.14
N ARG A 152 -14.73 -8.07 4.70
CA ARG A 152 -13.99 -9.23 5.22
C ARG A 152 -13.75 -9.18 6.72
N ARG A 153 -13.76 -7.99 7.32
CA ARG A 153 -13.49 -7.78 8.74
C ARG A 153 -14.14 -6.50 9.26
N VAL A 154 -14.33 -6.45 10.56
CA VAL A 154 -14.73 -5.24 11.29
C VAL A 154 -13.49 -4.71 12.01
N VAL A 155 -13.23 -3.42 11.94
CA VAL A 155 -12.13 -2.76 12.64
C VAL A 155 -12.64 -1.54 13.40
N TYR A 156 -12.32 -1.52 14.67
CA TYR A 156 -12.63 -0.42 15.58
C TYR A 156 -11.48 0.58 15.59
N LEU A 157 -11.82 1.86 15.49
CA LEU A 157 -10.83 2.94 15.39
C LEU A 157 -10.41 3.48 16.76
N HIS A 158 -11.23 3.27 17.79
CA HIS A 158 -10.94 3.69 19.16
C HIS A 158 -10.62 2.45 20.02
N ASP A 159 -9.48 2.49 20.68
CA ASP A 159 -9.04 1.48 21.65
C ASP A 159 -9.20 2.04 23.07
#